data_9cf96ec534a12e9b79cb589cec9febc8
#
_entry.id   9cf96ec534a12e9b79cb589cec9febc8
#
_cell.length_a   1.000
_cell.length_b   1.000
_cell.length_c   1.000
_cell.angle_alpha   90.00
_cell.angle_beta   90.00
_cell.angle_gamma   90.00
#
_symmetry.space_group_name_H-M   'P 1'
#
loop_
_entity.id
_entity.type
_entity.pdbx_description
1 polymer ?
#
loop_
_entity_poly.entity_id
_entity_poly.type
_entity_poly.pdbx_seq_one_letter_code
_entity_poly.pdbx_strand_id
1 'polypeptide(L)'
;LAQRKNPTTSQKSVEEVKAVYEAAPKQRANFKKGEDALKKLKDINGGTITQSIPIINRETLRNYFTNVGNYSKQFREAARYLYHRSNVFYHIVHFYCSMFDLGYRKVTPVYSLVKSNNNNKMKKSLNETFDMLDILNLKHSLYPALINVFVEDVFFGIRYTDGTGTIVIPIPQEYCMIDGQYMTGDYSYSVNIQQLARNKYWKYIIENLGAPLDEMLKESERDGLKWVHMKDEYCVCLKYDTKDVNVIIPPLARIMLQLSALEDNVDIQAVADQLSIFKLIYLPLDTVNSAKDSDEFKVSPDLAVQYFNRILEDALPPYVSGGVIPGAELKTIDFNQSADNDINRVQTATDNIYATSGGGAVLNVRYLNSIYAFKMWLREESAFALDPLMPQLQGLTNRILGYEVSNPSKVTYFKVSPYTVDDLAEKLLSACQYSFADRLAYQTLLGFSEKETMASLYMENELLGLPDIMQFPLVSSYTTSNTGDSEVGRPETDDDELTDSGQRTRNK
;
A
#
# COMPACT_ATOMS: atom_id res chain seq x y z
N LEU A 1 47.70 -36.28 22.47
CA LEU A 1 47.61 -36.30 20.99
C LEU A 1 46.41 -37.18 20.58
N ALA A 2 45.20 -36.63 20.60
CA ALA A 2 43.99 -37.26 20.06
C ALA A 2 43.67 -36.57 18.73
N GLN A 3 43.78 -37.31 17.65
CA GLN A 3 43.39 -36.90 16.32
C GLN A 3 41.86 -36.70 16.29
N ARG A 4 41.42 -35.46 16.12
CA ARG A 4 40.04 -35.14 15.73
C ARG A 4 39.84 -35.58 14.28
N LYS A 5 39.00 -36.59 14.06
CA LYS A 5 38.49 -36.97 12.74
C LYS A 5 37.58 -35.84 12.24
N ASN A 6 37.96 -35.19 11.16
CA ASN A 6 37.09 -34.28 10.40
C ASN A 6 35.90 -35.06 9.83
N PRO A 7 34.68 -34.57 9.94
CA PRO A 7 33.54 -35.18 9.26
C PRO A 7 33.58 -34.88 7.77
N THR A 8 33.53 -35.91 6.96
CA THR A 8 33.35 -35.91 5.51
C THR A 8 31.92 -35.46 5.15
N THR A 9 31.64 -34.17 5.30
CA THR A 9 30.31 -33.60 5.01
C THR A 9 30.30 -32.66 3.77
N SER A 10 31.42 -32.53 3.05
CA SER A 10 31.53 -31.48 2.05
C SER A 10 31.26 -31.89 0.58
N GLN A 11 31.23 -33.17 0.26
CA GLN A 11 31.05 -33.57 -1.15
C GLN A 11 29.58 -33.71 -1.56
N LYS A 12 28.71 -34.19 -0.68
CA LYS A 12 27.26 -34.28 -0.98
C LYS A 12 26.60 -32.93 -1.09
N SER A 13 26.96 -31.97 -0.27
CA SER A 13 26.38 -30.60 -0.35
C SER A 13 26.79 -29.84 -1.61
N VAL A 14 28.00 -30.11 -2.15
CA VAL A 14 28.45 -29.47 -3.38
C VAL A 14 27.79 -30.06 -4.62
N GLU A 15 27.49 -31.36 -4.62
CA GLU A 15 26.72 -32.01 -5.70
C GLU A 15 25.25 -31.63 -5.68
N GLU A 16 24.64 -31.50 -4.49
CA GLU A 16 23.26 -30.99 -4.33
C GLU A 16 23.14 -29.52 -4.77
N VAL A 17 24.08 -28.66 -4.40
CA VAL A 17 24.14 -27.27 -4.85
C VAL A 17 24.40 -27.18 -6.35
N LYS A 18 25.24 -28.04 -6.93
CA LYS A 18 25.43 -28.13 -8.39
C LYS A 18 24.16 -28.59 -9.08
N ALA A 19 23.46 -29.59 -8.57
CA ALA A 19 22.20 -30.07 -9.14
C ALA A 19 21.10 -29.00 -9.12
N VAL A 20 21.03 -28.19 -8.06
CA VAL A 20 20.14 -27.03 -7.99
C VAL A 20 20.55 -25.92 -8.96
N TYR A 21 21.88 -25.70 -9.14
CA TYR A 21 22.40 -24.71 -10.11
C TYR A 21 22.20 -25.15 -11.56
N GLU A 22 22.28 -26.46 -11.84
CA GLU A 22 22.03 -27.02 -13.19
C GLU A 22 20.55 -27.17 -13.52
N ALA A 23 19.66 -27.27 -12.52
CA ALA A 23 18.21 -27.23 -12.68
C ALA A 23 17.68 -25.79 -12.93
N ALA A 24 18.39 -24.76 -12.46
CA ALA A 24 18.03 -23.36 -12.60
C ALA A 24 17.77 -22.89 -14.05
N PRO A 25 18.48 -23.37 -15.11
CA PRO A 25 18.19 -22.94 -16.49
C PRO A 25 16.86 -23.48 -17.03
N LYS A 26 16.39 -24.66 -16.58
CA LYS A 26 15.09 -25.21 -17.02
C LYS A 26 13.92 -24.48 -16.36
N GLN A 27 14.06 -24.10 -15.10
CA GLN A 27 13.08 -23.28 -14.39
C GLN A 27 13.03 -21.85 -14.93
N ARG A 28 14.18 -21.24 -15.25
CA ARG A 28 14.27 -19.95 -15.96
C ARG A 28 13.58 -19.95 -17.31
N ALA A 29 13.58 -21.08 -18.04
CA ALA A 29 12.92 -21.19 -19.34
C ALA A 29 11.38 -21.11 -19.23
N ASN A 30 10.80 -21.62 -18.13
CA ASN A 30 9.37 -21.53 -17.88
C ASN A 30 8.96 -20.14 -17.38
N PHE A 31 9.79 -19.50 -16.55
CA PHE A 31 9.57 -18.13 -16.11
C PHE A 31 9.69 -17.15 -17.28
N LYS A 32 10.67 -17.37 -18.16
CA LYS A 32 10.84 -16.58 -19.40
C LYS A 32 9.62 -16.69 -20.32
N LYS A 33 8.91 -17.82 -20.35
CA LYS A 33 7.64 -17.95 -21.07
C LYS A 33 6.54 -17.08 -20.47
N GLY A 34 6.46 -17.00 -19.14
CA GLY A 34 5.52 -16.12 -18.44
C GLY A 34 5.86 -14.63 -18.64
N GLU A 35 7.15 -14.26 -18.54
CA GLU A 35 7.61 -12.89 -18.83
C GLU A 35 7.42 -12.50 -20.30
N ASP A 36 7.70 -13.41 -21.24
CA ASP A 36 7.50 -13.17 -22.66
C ASP A 36 6.00 -13.09 -23.01
N ALA A 37 5.15 -13.85 -22.32
CA ALA A 37 3.70 -13.72 -22.41
C ALA A 37 3.25 -12.35 -21.89
N LEU A 38 3.73 -11.89 -20.73
CA LEU A 38 3.42 -10.58 -20.17
C LEU A 38 3.98 -9.42 -21.03
N LYS A 39 5.15 -9.57 -21.65
CA LYS A 39 5.69 -8.59 -22.61
C LYS A 39 4.85 -8.50 -23.88
N LYS A 40 4.49 -9.64 -24.46
CA LYS A 40 3.58 -9.69 -25.62
C LYS A 40 2.20 -9.14 -25.31
N LEU A 41 1.73 -9.28 -24.05
CA LEU A 41 0.49 -8.67 -23.60
C LEU A 41 0.58 -7.13 -23.56
N LYS A 42 1.74 -6.58 -23.21
CA LYS A 42 1.99 -5.12 -23.34
C LYS A 42 1.96 -4.68 -24.81
N ASP A 43 2.50 -5.49 -25.71
CA ASP A 43 2.52 -5.20 -27.15
C ASP A 43 1.12 -5.32 -27.79
N ILE A 44 0.28 -6.28 -27.33
CA ILE A 44 -1.12 -6.42 -27.77
C ILE A 44 -1.98 -5.28 -27.20
N ASN A 45 -1.70 -4.82 -25.99
CA ASN A 45 -2.34 -3.65 -25.36
C ASN A 45 -1.75 -2.30 -25.80
N GLY A 46 -0.67 -2.28 -26.60
CA GLY A 46 -0.10 -1.08 -27.22
C GLY A 46 -1.04 -0.39 -28.22
N GLY A 47 -2.13 -1.05 -28.62
CA GLY A 47 -3.31 -0.39 -29.11
C GLY A 47 -4.04 0.25 -27.94
N THR A 48 -3.88 1.54 -27.80
CA THR A 48 -4.56 2.47 -26.90
C THR A 48 -5.89 1.90 -26.38
N ILE A 49 -5.92 1.44 -25.12
CA ILE A 49 -7.19 1.33 -24.39
C ILE A 49 -7.59 2.77 -24.11
N THR A 50 -8.10 3.43 -25.14
CA THR A 50 -8.96 4.60 -24.98
C THR A 50 -10.32 4.06 -24.53
N GLN A 51 -10.39 3.46 -23.36
CA GLN A 51 -11.60 3.57 -22.59
C GLN A 51 -11.69 5.07 -22.29
N SER A 52 -12.58 5.74 -23.01
CA SER A 52 -13.02 7.08 -22.64
C SER A 52 -13.59 6.92 -21.22
N ILE A 53 -12.77 7.25 -20.24
CA ILE A 53 -13.19 7.23 -18.85
C ILE A 53 -14.24 8.31 -18.76
N PRO A 54 -15.51 8.01 -18.44
CA PRO A 54 -16.57 9.01 -18.45
C PRO A 54 -16.23 10.08 -17.43
N ILE A 55 -16.33 11.35 -17.80
CA ILE A 55 -16.19 12.46 -16.86
C ILE A 55 -17.33 12.34 -15.86
N ILE A 56 -16.97 12.05 -14.62
CA ILE A 56 -17.94 11.84 -13.54
C ILE A 56 -18.06 13.15 -12.79
N ASN A 57 -19.22 13.80 -12.94
CA ASN A 57 -19.53 15.02 -12.21
C ASN A 57 -20.17 14.72 -10.84
N ARG A 58 -20.22 15.75 -9.99
CA ARG A 58 -20.73 15.67 -8.62
C ARG A 58 -22.19 15.22 -8.55
N GLU A 59 -23.02 15.65 -9.49
CA GLU A 59 -24.44 15.32 -9.53
C GLU A 59 -24.66 13.84 -9.86
N THR A 60 -23.90 13.31 -10.80
CA THR A 60 -23.89 11.89 -11.15
C THR A 60 -23.49 11.03 -9.94
N LEU A 61 -22.44 11.43 -9.22
CA LEU A 61 -22.04 10.74 -7.99
C LEU A 61 -23.12 10.77 -6.91
N ARG A 62 -23.80 11.91 -6.70
CA ARG A 62 -24.92 11.99 -5.76
C ARG A 62 -26.04 11.02 -6.11
N ASN A 63 -26.36 10.89 -7.39
CA ASN A 63 -27.38 9.94 -7.85
C ASN A 63 -26.96 8.49 -7.57
N TYR A 64 -25.68 8.13 -7.67
CA TYR A 64 -25.19 6.80 -7.30
C TYR A 64 -25.40 6.51 -5.82
N PHE A 65 -25.25 7.50 -4.94
CA PHE A 65 -25.47 7.33 -3.50
C PHE A 65 -26.94 7.13 -3.12
N THR A 66 -27.90 7.39 -4.01
CA THR A 66 -29.32 7.15 -3.73
C THR A 66 -29.66 5.66 -3.71
N ASN A 67 -28.94 4.82 -4.49
CA ASN A 67 -29.12 3.38 -4.52
C ASN A 67 -27.80 2.67 -4.77
N VAL A 68 -27.01 2.57 -3.72
CA VAL A 68 -25.61 2.15 -3.75
C VAL A 68 -25.45 0.73 -4.32
N GLY A 69 -26.35 -0.20 -3.98
CA GLY A 69 -26.27 -1.58 -4.45
C GLY A 69 -26.40 -1.70 -5.96
N ASN A 70 -27.28 -0.93 -6.59
CA ASN A 70 -27.49 -0.96 -8.06
C ASN A 70 -26.36 -0.26 -8.83
N TYR A 71 -25.67 0.68 -8.20
CA TYR A 71 -24.62 1.48 -8.83
C TYR A 71 -23.20 1.05 -8.43
N SER A 72 -23.01 -0.17 -7.91
CA SER A 72 -21.70 -0.65 -7.46
C SER A 72 -20.64 -0.65 -8.57
N LYS A 73 -21.02 -0.97 -9.80
CA LYS A 73 -20.14 -0.91 -10.98
C LYS A 73 -19.69 0.52 -11.27
N GLN A 74 -20.63 1.47 -11.25
CA GLN A 74 -20.37 2.88 -11.50
C GLN A 74 -19.48 3.50 -10.43
N PHE A 75 -19.65 3.11 -9.16
CA PHE A 75 -18.74 3.53 -8.09
C PHE A 75 -17.31 3.09 -8.33
N ARG A 76 -17.09 1.86 -8.80
CA ARG A 76 -15.74 1.36 -9.11
C ARG A 76 -15.13 2.08 -10.31
N GLU A 77 -15.92 2.32 -11.37
CA GLU A 77 -15.48 3.11 -12.51
C GLU A 77 -15.10 4.54 -12.08
N ALA A 78 -15.88 5.14 -11.17
CA ALA A 78 -15.57 6.44 -10.57
C ALA A 78 -14.28 6.41 -9.75
N ALA A 79 -14.06 5.36 -8.94
CA ALA A 79 -12.85 5.21 -8.16
C ALA A 79 -11.60 5.06 -9.05
N ARG A 80 -11.67 4.26 -10.11
CA ARG A 80 -10.60 4.13 -11.11
C ARG A 80 -10.30 5.47 -11.78
N TYR A 81 -11.34 6.20 -12.15
CA TYR A 81 -11.19 7.54 -12.73
C TYR A 81 -10.46 8.48 -11.79
N LEU A 82 -10.88 8.56 -10.53
CA LEU A 82 -10.24 9.41 -9.52
C LEU A 82 -8.82 8.98 -9.20
N TYR A 83 -8.55 7.67 -9.18
CA TYR A 83 -7.20 7.15 -8.95
C TYR A 83 -6.19 7.64 -10.00
N HIS A 84 -6.61 7.78 -11.26
CA HIS A 84 -5.74 8.25 -12.34
C HIS A 84 -5.70 9.78 -12.48
N ARG A 85 -6.74 10.48 -12.03
CA ARG A 85 -6.87 11.93 -12.21
C ARG A 85 -6.51 12.73 -10.96
N SER A 86 -6.95 12.30 -9.79
CA SER A 86 -6.81 13.06 -8.55
C SER A 86 -5.54 12.65 -7.79
N ASN A 87 -4.57 13.55 -7.71
CA ASN A 87 -3.37 13.33 -6.89
C ASN A 87 -3.71 13.04 -5.42
N VAL A 88 -4.73 13.70 -4.88
CA VAL A 88 -5.16 13.51 -3.48
C VAL A 88 -5.66 12.08 -3.28
N PHE A 89 -6.52 11.57 -4.17
CA PHE A 89 -7.02 10.21 -4.09
C PHE A 89 -5.89 9.18 -4.23
N TYR A 90 -5.00 9.39 -5.18
CA TYR A 90 -3.82 8.57 -5.41
C TYR A 90 -2.95 8.46 -4.14
N HIS A 91 -2.64 9.60 -3.51
CA HIS A 91 -1.83 9.63 -2.29
C HIS A 91 -2.52 8.94 -1.10
N ILE A 92 -3.84 9.10 -0.95
CA ILE A 92 -4.61 8.43 0.11
C ILE A 92 -4.57 6.91 -0.07
N VAL A 93 -4.79 6.40 -1.28
CA VAL A 93 -4.71 4.96 -1.58
C VAL A 93 -3.31 4.43 -1.26
N HIS A 94 -2.27 5.10 -1.74
CA HIS A 94 -0.88 4.67 -1.49
C HIS A 94 -0.48 4.78 -0.01
N PHE A 95 -1.00 5.75 0.71
CA PHE A 95 -0.80 5.86 2.15
C PHE A 95 -1.34 4.62 2.88
N TYR A 96 -2.57 4.19 2.59
CA TYR A 96 -3.11 2.97 3.20
C TYR A 96 -2.37 1.71 2.74
N CYS A 97 -1.99 1.60 1.48
CA CYS A 97 -1.19 0.48 0.99
C CYS A 97 0.20 0.42 1.65
N SER A 98 0.81 1.56 1.96
CA SER A 98 2.12 1.62 2.63
C SER A 98 2.10 1.18 4.09
N MET A 99 0.91 1.02 4.69
CA MET A 99 0.76 0.48 6.04
C MET A 99 1.00 -1.02 6.13
N PHE A 100 1.02 -1.72 4.99
CA PHE A 100 1.21 -3.17 4.95
C PHE A 100 2.67 -3.52 4.75
N ASP A 101 3.27 -4.17 5.73
CA ASP A 101 4.53 -4.87 5.56
C ASP A 101 4.39 -6.34 5.98
N LEU A 102 4.30 -7.23 4.99
CA LEU A 102 4.18 -8.67 5.20
C LEU A 102 5.51 -9.33 5.62
N GLY A 103 6.56 -8.54 5.81
CA GLY A 103 7.79 -8.94 6.50
C GLY A 103 7.61 -9.03 8.01
N TYR A 104 6.71 -8.23 8.60
CA TYR A 104 6.47 -8.20 10.04
C TYR A 104 5.65 -9.41 10.50
N ARG A 105 6.32 -10.53 10.63
CA ARG A 105 5.70 -11.82 10.90
C ARG A 105 6.47 -12.64 11.91
N LYS A 106 5.81 -13.63 12.46
CA LYS A 106 6.37 -14.67 13.29
C LYS A 106 6.02 -16.03 12.70
N VAL A 107 7.00 -16.87 12.48
CA VAL A 107 6.82 -18.25 12.02
C VAL A 107 7.03 -19.19 13.18
N THR A 108 6.04 -20.05 13.44
CA THR A 108 6.09 -21.01 14.54
C THR A 108 5.83 -22.42 14.03
N PRO A 109 6.66 -23.42 14.38
CA PRO A 109 6.39 -24.80 14.02
C PRO A 109 5.13 -25.30 14.75
N VAL A 110 4.44 -26.25 14.13
CA VAL A 110 3.29 -26.89 14.77
C VAL A 110 3.77 -27.69 15.98
N TYR A 111 3.39 -27.24 17.18
CA TYR A 111 3.75 -27.84 18.44
C TYR A 111 2.55 -28.54 19.08
N SER A 112 2.72 -29.78 19.53
CA SER A 112 1.67 -30.54 20.20
C SER A 112 2.04 -30.77 21.67
N LEU A 113 1.16 -30.40 22.57
CA LEU A 113 1.29 -30.68 24.00
C LEU A 113 1.03 -32.16 24.35
N VAL A 114 0.31 -32.86 23.47
CA VAL A 114 -0.15 -34.24 23.72
C VAL A 114 0.70 -35.28 23.03
N LYS A 115 1.30 -34.95 21.89
CA LYS A 115 2.12 -35.85 21.09
C LYS A 115 3.59 -35.55 21.23
N SER A 116 4.43 -36.59 21.14
CA SER A 116 5.89 -36.41 21.10
C SER A 116 6.28 -35.53 19.91
N ASN A 117 6.98 -34.42 20.18
CA ASN A 117 7.51 -33.52 19.16
C ASN A 117 8.84 -34.05 18.63
N ASN A 118 8.98 -34.13 17.31
CA ASN A 118 10.20 -34.54 16.65
C ASN A 118 10.98 -33.31 16.16
N ASN A 119 12.08 -32.98 16.82
CA ASN A 119 12.89 -31.81 16.51
C ASN A 119 13.37 -31.74 15.06
N ASN A 120 13.74 -32.90 14.47
CA ASN A 120 14.19 -32.93 13.07
C ASN A 120 13.07 -32.63 12.09
N LYS A 121 11.85 -33.14 12.36
CA LYS A 121 10.67 -32.81 11.54
C LYS A 121 10.29 -31.34 11.68
N MET A 122 10.39 -30.78 12.89
CA MET A 122 10.10 -29.36 13.13
C MET A 122 11.12 -28.45 12.43
N LYS A 123 12.42 -28.79 12.50
CA LYS A 123 13.45 -28.03 11.76
C LYS A 123 13.24 -28.09 10.26
N LYS A 124 12.92 -29.27 9.71
CA LYS A 124 12.61 -29.44 8.29
C LYS A 124 11.40 -28.60 7.88
N SER A 125 10.31 -28.66 8.66
CA SER A 125 9.11 -27.87 8.47
C SER A 125 9.39 -26.36 8.43
N LEU A 126 10.21 -25.86 9.36
CA LEU A 126 10.62 -24.45 9.42
C LEU A 126 11.40 -24.06 8.17
N ASN A 127 12.41 -24.84 7.78
CA ASN A 127 13.24 -24.53 6.61
C ASN A 127 12.41 -24.51 5.32
N GLU A 128 11.58 -25.53 5.11
CA GLU A 128 10.68 -25.57 3.92
C GLU A 128 9.71 -24.39 3.91
N THR A 129 9.20 -23.99 5.09
CA THR A 129 8.32 -22.82 5.20
C THR A 129 9.06 -21.53 4.89
N PHE A 130 10.29 -21.34 5.39
CA PHE A 130 11.09 -20.16 5.09
C PHE A 130 11.45 -20.07 3.62
N ASP A 131 11.88 -21.20 3.02
CA ASP A 131 12.19 -21.25 1.58
C ASP A 131 10.97 -20.87 0.75
N MET A 132 9.78 -21.38 1.12
CA MET A 132 8.55 -21.07 0.41
C MET A 132 8.12 -19.61 0.59
N LEU A 133 8.27 -19.03 1.77
CA LEU A 133 7.98 -17.62 2.02
C LEU A 133 8.87 -16.68 1.20
N ASP A 134 10.14 -17.04 0.98
CA ASP A 134 11.05 -16.28 0.11
C ASP A 134 10.62 -16.39 -1.37
N ILE A 135 10.19 -17.58 -1.83
CA ILE A 135 9.66 -17.80 -3.18
C ILE A 135 8.36 -17.01 -3.40
N LEU A 136 7.47 -17.00 -2.40
CA LEU A 136 6.21 -16.28 -2.48
C LEU A 136 6.40 -14.77 -2.59
N ASN A 137 7.41 -14.22 -1.93
CA ASN A 137 7.69 -12.79 -1.87
C ASN A 137 6.41 -11.93 -1.79
N LEU A 138 5.58 -12.22 -0.78
CA LEU A 138 4.22 -11.71 -0.67
C LEU A 138 4.14 -10.18 -0.62
N LYS A 139 5.18 -9.54 -0.08
CA LYS A 139 5.27 -8.07 -0.07
C LYS A 139 5.21 -7.47 -1.47
N HIS A 140 5.87 -8.11 -2.43
CA HIS A 140 5.90 -7.65 -3.82
C HIS A 140 4.67 -8.15 -4.61
N SER A 141 4.35 -9.43 -4.48
CA SER A 141 3.30 -10.07 -5.28
C SER A 141 1.89 -9.60 -4.94
N LEU A 142 1.61 -9.21 -3.67
CA LEU A 142 0.30 -8.76 -3.22
C LEU A 142 0.14 -7.22 -3.17
N TYR A 143 1.20 -6.44 -3.38
CA TYR A 143 1.07 -4.98 -3.37
C TYR A 143 0.06 -4.44 -4.40
N PRO A 144 0.03 -4.90 -5.66
CA PRO A 144 -1.01 -4.51 -6.61
C PRO A 144 -2.42 -4.93 -6.18
N ALA A 145 -2.54 -6.06 -5.47
CA ALA A 145 -3.81 -6.51 -4.93
C ALA A 145 -4.34 -5.56 -3.85
N LEU A 146 -3.48 -5.04 -2.97
CA LEU A 146 -3.85 -4.07 -1.96
C LEU A 146 -4.34 -2.76 -2.58
N ILE A 147 -3.66 -2.25 -3.63
CA ILE A 147 -4.12 -1.07 -4.35
C ILE A 147 -5.55 -1.29 -4.89
N ASN A 148 -5.79 -2.42 -5.54
CA ASN A 148 -7.11 -2.73 -6.07
C ASN A 148 -8.18 -2.84 -4.98
N VAL A 149 -7.85 -3.41 -3.82
CA VAL A 149 -8.77 -3.49 -2.69
C VAL A 149 -9.16 -2.11 -2.17
N PHE A 150 -8.23 -1.17 -2.05
CA PHE A 150 -8.56 0.19 -1.61
C PHE A 150 -9.28 1.01 -2.69
N VAL A 151 -9.04 0.74 -3.96
CA VAL A 151 -9.72 1.41 -5.08
C VAL A 151 -11.10 0.81 -5.34
N GLU A 152 -11.24 -0.54 -5.28
CA GLU A 152 -12.43 -1.24 -5.78
C GLU A 152 -13.15 -2.08 -4.73
N ASP A 153 -12.68 -2.15 -3.48
CA ASP A 153 -13.17 -2.99 -2.36
C ASP A 153 -12.75 -4.45 -2.42
N VAL A 154 -12.55 -5.02 -3.61
CA VAL A 154 -12.22 -6.43 -3.76
C VAL A 154 -11.13 -6.64 -4.79
N PHE A 155 -10.32 -7.65 -4.55
CA PHE A 155 -9.34 -8.14 -5.51
C PHE A 155 -9.58 -9.62 -5.79
N PHE A 156 -9.62 -9.97 -7.08
CA PHE A 156 -9.63 -11.34 -7.57
C PHE A 156 -8.37 -11.60 -8.37
N GLY A 157 -7.65 -12.65 -8.02
CA GLY A 157 -6.40 -12.97 -8.70
C GLY A 157 -6.11 -14.45 -8.72
N ILE A 158 -5.30 -14.85 -9.68
CA ILE A 158 -4.78 -16.20 -9.84
C ILE A 158 -3.32 -16.18 -9.47
N ARG A 159 -2.94 -17.05 -8.55
CA ARG A 159 -1.56 -17.25 -8.17
C ARG A 159 -0.90 -18.30 -9.06
N TYR A 160 0.25 -17.96 -9.61
CA TYR A 160 1.16 -18.90 -10.23
C TYR A 160 2.48 -18.87 -9.48
N THR A 161 2.93 -20.03 -9.03
CA THR A 161 4.20 -20.19 -8.31
C THR A 161 5.03 -21.24 -9.04
N ASP A 162 6.30 -20.93 -9.25
CA ASP A 162 7.29 -21.90 -9.65
C ASP A 162 8.41 -21.95 -8.59
N GLY A 163 9.42 -22.80 -8.80
CA GLY A 163 10.52 -22.92 -7.83
C GLY A 163 11.39 -21.66 -7.68
N THR A 164 11.12 -20.57 -8.42
CA THR A 164 11.91 -19.34 -8.43
C THR A 164 11.15 -18.12 -7.96
N GLY A 165 9.82 -18.12 -8.02
CA GLY A 165 9.01 -16.96 -7.63
C GLY A 165 7.51 -17.19 -7.75
N THR A 166 6.77 -16.14 -7.42
CA THR A 166 5.30 -16.12 -7.46
C THR A 166 4.81 -14.89 -8.19
N ILE A 167 3.80 -15.09 -9.04
CA ILE A 167 3.08 -14.01 -9.73
C ILE A 167 1.60 -14.15 -9.41
N VAL A 168 0.95 -13.03 -9.13
CA VAL A 168 -0.51 -12.96 -8.99
C VAL A 168 -1.08 -12.15 -10.15
N ILE A 169 -1.92 -12.79 -10.96
CA ILE A 169 -2.55 -12.18 -12.14
C ILE A 169 -3.96 -11.72 -11.74
N PRO A 170 -4.26 -10.41 -11.81
CA PRO A 170 -5.57 -9.88 -11.47
C PRO A 170 -6.61 -10.31 -12.51
N ILE A 171 -7.77 -10.80 -12.08
CA ILE A 171 -8.93 -11.03 -12.93
C ILE A 171 -9.90 -9.86 -12.77
N PRO A 172 -10.45 -9.30 -13.87
CA PRO A 172 -11.45 -8.24 -13.78
C PRO A 172 -12.69 -8.71 -13.02
N GLN A 173 -13.11 -7.90 -12.08
CA GLN A 173 -14.22 -8.21 -11.19
C GLN A 173 -15.54 -8.49 -11.92
N GLU A 174 -15.71 -7.96 -13.13
CA GLU A 174 -16.92 -8.19 -13.93
C GLU A 174 -17.17 -9.66 -14.26
N TYR A 175 -16.12 -10.48 -14.20
CA TYR A 175 -16.14 -11.92 -14.48
C TYR A 175 -16.06 -12.77 -13.23
N CYS A 176 -16.01 -12.17 -12.04
CA CYS A 176 -15.82 -12.86 -10.77
C CYS A 176 -17.00 -12.63 -9.81
N MET A 177 -17.25 -13.60 -8.95
CA MET A 177 -18.25 -13.55 -7.89
C MET A 177 -17.70 -14.30 -6.67
N ILE A 178 -17.77 -13.69 -5.49
CA ILE A 178 -17.43 -14.38 -4.24
C ILE A 178 -18.46 -15.47 -4.01
N ASP A 179 -18.03 -16.70 -3.82
CA ASP A 179 -18.88 -17.87 -3.63
C ASP A 179 -18.75 -18.49 -2.23
N GLY A 180 -17.73 -18.13 -1.48
CA GLY A 180 -17.54 -18.66 -0.14
C GLY A 180 -16.43 -17.97 0.64
N GLN A 181 -16.24 -18.45 1.86
CA GLN A 181 -15.15 -18.05 2.74
C GLN A 181 -14.46 -19.30 3.27
N TYR A 182 -13.13 -19.31 3.22
CA TYR A 182 -12.34 -20.39 3.80
C TYR A 182 -12.35 -20.31 5.34
N MET A 183 -12.16 -21.45 5.97
CA MET A 183 -12.00 -21.51 7.44
C MET A 183 -10.77 -20.74 7.94
N THR A 184 -9.84 -20.41 7.05
CA THR A 184 -8.68 -19.57 7.31
C THR A 184 -9.00 -18.08 7.35
N GLY A 185 -10.19 -17.67 6.89
CA GLY A 185 -10.69 -16.30 6.96
C GLY A 185 -10.62 -15.51 5.65
N ASP A 186 -9.92 -16.01 4.67
CA ASP A 186 -9.89 -15.45 3.30
C ASP A 186 -11.08 -15.95 2.46
N TYR A 187 -11.29 -15.39 1.27
CA TYR A 187 -12.48 -15.67 0.44
C TYR A 187 -12.14 -16.56 -0.75
N SER A 188 -13.14 -17.34 -1.19
CA SER A 188 -13.16 -18.04 -2.45
C SER A 188 -14.04 -17.32 -3.47
N TYR A 189 -13.82 -17.61 -4.75
CA TYR A 189 -14.60 -16.99 -5.82
C TYR A 189 -14.77 -17.91 -7.02
N SER A 190 -15.85 -17.69 -7.75
CA SER A 190 -16.14 -18.32 -9.04
C SER A 190 -15.94 -17.33 -10.19
N VAL A 191 -15.55 -17.87 -11.34
CA VAL A 191 -15.28 -17.10 -12.56
C VAL A 191 -16.27 -17.48 -13.66
N ASN A 192 -16.82 -16.49 -14.36
CA ASN A 192 -17.53 -16.69 -15.61
C ASN A 192 -16.52 -16.84 -16.76
N ILE A 193 -15.93 -18.03 -16.84
CA ILE A 193 -14.80 -18.31 -17.72
C ILE A 193 -15.15 -18.18 -19.19
N GLN A 194 -16.38 -18.55 -19.60
CA GLN A 194 -16.84 -18.42 -20.99
C GLN A 194 -16.91 -16.96 -21.44
N GLN A 195 -17.37 -16.07 -20.54
CA GLN A 195 -17.42 -14.65 -20.84
C GLN A 195 -16.02 -14.04 -20.83
N LEU A 196 -15.15 -14.46 -19.92
CA LEU A 196 -13.75 -14.08 -19.85
C LEU A 196 -13.00 -14.47 -21.13
N ALA A 197 -13.20 -15.69 -21.64
CA ALA A 197 -12.57 -16.21 -22.85
C ALA A 197 -13.00 -15.50 -24.15
N ARG A 198 -14.13 -14.74 -24.15
CA ARG A 198 -14.54 -13.91 -25.30
C ARG A 198 -13.62 -12.70 -25.49
N ASN A 199 -12.95 -12.26 -24.45
CA ASN A 199 -11.97 -11.19 -24.55
C ASN A 199 -10.67 -11.73 -25.16
N LYS A 200 -10.17 -11.11 -26.24
CA LYS A 200 -8.95 -11.54 -26.95
C LYS A 200 -7.72 -11.64 -26.05
N TYR A 201 -7.59 -10.72 -25.12
CA TYR A 201 -6.51 -10.70 -24.14
C TYR A 201 -6.55 -11.92 -23.22
N TRP A 202 -7.72 -12.20 -22.63
CA TRP A 202 -7.90 -13.32 -21.72
C TRP A 202 -7.86 -14.67 -22.43
N LYS A 203 -8.35 -14.74 -23.67
CA LYS A 203 -8.20 -15.93 -24.50
C LYS A 203 -6.73 -16.29 -24.69
N TYR A 204 -5.88 -15.31 -24.98
CA TYR A 204 -4.44 -15.53 -25.09
C TYR A 204 -3.82 -16.00 -23.77
N ILE A 205 -4.22 -15.43 -22.62
CA ILE A 205 -3.76 -15.86 -21.30
C ILE A 205 -4.15 -17.32 -21.04
N ILE A 206 -5.41 -17.68 -21.27
CA ILE A 206 -5.93 -19.04 -21.06
C ILE A 206 -5.15 -20.06 -21.90
N GLU A 207 -4.91 -19.75 -23.16
CA GLU A 207 -4.19 -20.63 -24.09
C GLU A 207 -2.70 -20.81 -23.75
N ASN A 208 -2.04 -19.80 -23.16
CA ASN A 208 -0.60 -19.83 -22.93
C ASN A 208 -0.18 -20.15 -21.49
N LEU A 209 -1.00 -19.83 -20.48
CA LEU A 209 -0.70 -20.13 -19.09
C LEU A 209 -1.17 -21.55 -18.68
N GLY A 210 -2.17 -22.11 -19.39
CA GLY A 210 -2.68 -23.45 -19.08
C GLY A 210 -3.51 -23.47 -17.80
N ALA A 211 -3.28 -24.48 -16.94
CA ALA A 211 -4.01 -24.62 -15.68
C ALA A 211 -3.81 -23.41 -14.75
N PRO A 212 -4.83 -22.96 -14.00
CA PRO A 212 -6.15 -23.57 -13.85
C PRO A 212 -7.19 -23.15 -14.91
N LEU A 213 -6.96 -22.07 -15.63
CA LEU A 213 -7.99 -21.45 -16.49
C LEU A 213 -8.42 -22.33 -17.66
N ASP A 214 -7.48 -23.05 -18.28
CA ASP A 214 -7.79 -23.99 -19.38
C ASP A 214 -8.67 -25.17 -18.90
N GLU A 215 -8.38 -25.68 -17.70
CA GLU A 215 -9.18 -26.74 -17.09
C GLU A 215 -10.59 -26.26 -16.74
N MET A 216 -10.71 -25.04 -16.17
CA MET A 216 -11.98 -24.41 -15.86
C MET A 216 -12.82 -24.16 -17.12
N LEU A 217 -12.20 -23.79 -18.24
CA LEU A 217 -12.91 -23.61 -19.51
C LEU A 217 -13.47 -24.94 -20.01
N LYS A 218 -12.67 -26.00 -19.98
CA LYS A 218 -13.12 -27.37 -20.36
C LYS A 218 -14.23 -27.90 -19.45
N GLU A 219 -14.14 -27.61 -18.13
CA GLU A 219 -15.19 -27.96 -17.17
C GLU A 219 -16.48 -27.20 -17.46
N SER A 220 -16.41 -25.91 -17.71
CA SER A 220 -17.54 -25.06 -18.07
C SER A 220 -18.23 -25.54 -19.36
N GLU A 221 -17.45 -25.95 -20.37
CA GLU A 221 -17.99 -26.47 -21.64
C GLU A 221 -18.62 -27.84 -21.48
N ARG A 222 -17.99 -28.72 -20.68
CA ARG A 222 -18.49 -30.08 -20.45
C ARG A 222 -19.80 -30.09 -19.64
N ASP A 223 -19.83 -29.29 -18.56
CA ASP A 223 -20.90 -29.33 -17.56
C ASP A 223 -21.95 -28.23 -17.78
N GLY A 224 -21.75 -27.34 -18.76
CA GLY A 224 -22.65 -26.24 -19.09
C GLY A 224 -22.73 -25.16 -17.98
N LEU A 225 -21.75 -25.10 -17.10
CA LEU A 225 -21.73 -24.21 -15.97
C LEU A 225 -21.33 -22.81 -16.40
N LYS A 226 -22.14 -21.81 -16.03
CA LYS A 226 -21.81 -20.39 -16.27
C LYS A 226 -20.70 -19.89 -15.33
N TRP A 227 -20.73 -20.32 -14.09
CA TRP A 227 -19.78 -19.94 -13.03
C TRP A 227 -19.01 -21.19 -12.63
N VAL A 228 -17.69 -21.12 -12.68
CA VAL A 228 -16.79 -22.21 -12.29
C VAL A 228 -15.96 -21.73 -11.11
N HIS A 229 -15.91 -22.54 -10.07
CA HIS A 229 -15.15 -22.26 -8.87
C HIS A 229 -13.65 -22.25 -9.16
N MET A 230 -12.94 -21.21 -8.67
CA MET A 230 -11.50 -21.16 -8.80
C MET A 230 -10.86 -22.18 -7.85
N LYS A 231 -9.96 -23.01 -8.37
CA LYS A 231 -9.27 -24.01 -7.54
C LYS A 231 -8.54 -23.34 -6.39
N ASP A 232 -8.69 -23.91 -5.21
CA ASP A 232 -8.22 -23.36 -3.94
C ASP A 232 -6.72 -23.03 -3.93
N GLU A 233 -5.91 -23.85 -4.57
CA GLU A 233 -4.44 -23.65 -4.64
C GLU A 233 -4.02 -22.41 -5.41
N TYR A 234 -4.83 -21.94 -6.38
CA TYR A 234 -4.56 -20.78 -7.22
C TYR A 234 -5.34 -19.54 -6.78
N CYS A 235 -6.34 -19.73 -5.92
CA CYS A 235 -7.28 -18.70 -5.53
C CYS A 235 -6.62 -17.62 -4.66
N VAL A 236 -6.72 -16.35 -5.09
CA VAL A 236 -6.36 -15.17 -4.29
C VAL A 236 -7.54 -14.21 -4.33
N CYS A 237 -8.21 -14.05 -3.20
CA CYS A 237 -9.32 -13.12 -3.07
C CYS A 237 -9.19 -12.35 -1.75
N LEU A 238 -9.21 -11.02 -1.86
CA LEU A 238 -9.16 -10.11 -0.72
C LEU A 238 -10.34 -9.14 -0.83
N LYS A 239 -11.03 -8.87 0.27
CA LYS A 239 -12.16 -7.94 0.33
C LYS A 239 -12.07 -7.05 1.56
N TYR A 240 -12.26 -5.75 1.36
CA TYR A 240 -12.19 -4.78 2.46
C TYR A 240 -13.46 -4.79 3.31
N ASP A 241 -14.63 -4.57 2.70
CA ASP A 241 -15.90 -4.60 3.44
C ASP A 241 -16.36 -6.05 3.66
N THR A 242 -16.19 -6.50 4.90
CA THR A 242 -16.55 -7.88 5.30
C THR A 242 -17.99 -8.02 5.73
N LYS A 243 -18.75 -6.91 5.89
CA LYS A 243 -20.14 -6.94 6.33
C LYS A 243 -21.08 -7.46 5.26
N ASP A 244 -20.95 -6.93 4.04
CA ASP A 244 -21.79 -7.28 2.90
C ASP A 244 -20.93 -7.85 1.76
N VAL A 245 -20.71 -9.17 1.78
CA VAL A 245 -19.82 -9.85 0.85
C VAL A 245 -20.25 -9.68 -0.61
N ASN A 246 -21.57 -9.63 -0.86
CA ASN A 246 -22.14 -9.54 -2.21
C ASN A 246 -22.21 -8.10 -2.75
N VAL A 247 -22.09 -7.10 -1.88
CA VAL A 247 -22.12 -5.69 -2.26
C VAL A 247 -20.68 -5.17 -2.29
N ILE A 248 -20.26 -4.68 -3.44
CA ILE A 248 -18.89 -4.24 -3.68
C ILE A 248 -18.89 -2.74 -3.89
N ILE A 249 -18.43 -2.01 -2.87
CA ILE A 249 -18.38 -0.56 -2.85
C ILE A 249 -16.99 -0.13 -2.42
N PRO A 250 -16.31 0.72 -3.20
CA PRO A 250 -14.99 1.22 -2.82
C PRO A 250 -14.97 1.77 -1.39
N PRO A 251 -13.99 1.39 -0.55
CA PRO A 251 -13.89 1.87 0.84
C PRO A 251 -13.84 3.39 0.93
N LEU A 252 -13.21 4.03 -0.06
CA LEU A 252 -13.04 5.46 -0.17
C LEU A 252 -14.18 6.16 -0.96
N ALA A 253 -15.30 5.46 -1.24
CA ALA A 253 -16.42 6.06 -1.99
C ALA A 253 -16.96 7.33 -1.34
N ARG A 254 -16.95 7.40 0.00
CA ARG A 254 -17.48 8.53 0.76
C ARG A 254 -16.75 9.84 0.49
N ILE A 255 -15.46 9.80 0.19
CA ILE A 255 -14.66 10.99 -0.12
C ILE A 255 -14.75 11.42 -1.58
N MET A 256 -15.29 10.59 -2.47
CA MET A 256 -15.38 10.90 -3.90
C MET A 256 -16.19 12.16 -4.18
N LEU A 257 -17.28 12.40 -3.42
CA LEU A 257 -18.08 13.62 -3.55
C LEU A 257 -17.30 14.89 -3.19
N GLN A 258 -16.42 14.79 -2.19
CA GLN A 258 -15.60 15.91 -1.75
C GLN A 258 -14.46 16.17 -2.74
N LEU A 259 -13.88 15.11 -3.30
CA LEU A 259 -12.86 15.21 -4.35
C LEU A 259 -13.40 15.85 -5.61
N SER A 260 -14.61 15.46 -6.04
CA SER A 260 -15.28 16.11 -7.17
C SER A 260 -15.55 17.59 -6.90
N ALA A 261 -15.97 17.94 -5.68
CA ALA A 261 -16.14 19.34 -5.29
C ALA A 261 -14.83 20.13 -5.26
N LEU A 262 -13.71 19.50 -4.91
CA LEU A 262 -12.39 20.13 -4.97
C LEU A 262 -11.99 20.44 -6.42
N GLU A 263 -12.19 19.47 -7.34
CA GLU A 263 -11.91 19.69 -8.76
C GLU A 263 -12.74 20.86 -9.32
N ASP A 264 -14.04 20.90 -9.03
CA ASP A 264 -14.92 22.02 -9.41
C ASP A 264 -14.39 23.36 -8.86
N ASN A 265 -13.93 23.40 -7.61
CA ASN A 265 -13.39 24.62 -7.00
C ASN A 265 -12.06 25.05 -7.62
N VAL A 266 -11.19 24.11 -8.00
CA VAL A 266 -9.94 24.41 -8.71
C VAL A 266 -10.20 24.97 -10.09
N ASP A 267 -11.17 24.42 -10.83
CA ASP A 267 -11.55 24.92 -12.14
C ASP A 267 -12.17 26.34 -12.05
N ILE A 268 -13.01 26.59 -11.05
CA ILE A 268 -13.58 27.92 -10.77
C ILE A 268 -12.48 28.92 -10.42
N GLN A 269 -11.51 28.51 -9.60
CA GLN A 269 -10.39 29.37 -9.25
C GLN A 269 -9.52 29.69 -10.46
N ALA A 270 -9.24 28.72 -11.33
CA ALA A 270 -8.49 28.95 -12.56
C ALA A 270 -9.21 29.97 -13.48
N VAL A 271 -10.54 29.89 -13.58
CA VAL A 271 -11.35 30.87 -14.32
C VAL A 271 -11.32 32.23 -13.62
N ALA A 272 -11.44 32.28 -12.29
CA ALA A 272 -11.35 33.53 -11.52
C ALA A 272 -9.99 34.20 -11.68
N ASP A 273 -8.91 33.41 -11.63
CA ASP A 273 -7.55 33.91 -11.84
C ASP A 273 -7.37 34.47 -13.27
N GLN A 274 -7.92 33.80 -14.29
CA GLN A 274 -7.96 34.34 -15.64
C GLN A 274 -8.76 35.63 -15.72
N LEU A 275 -9.95 35.68 -15.11
CA LEU A 275 -10.77 36.89 -15.07
C LEU A 275 -10.12 38.06 -14.32
N SER A 276 -9.29 37.75 -13.29
CA SER A 276 -8.57 38.76 -12.53
C SER A 276 -7.55 39.54 -13.37
N ILE A 277 -7.07 38.91 -14.46
CA ILE A 277 -6.15 39.53 -15.43
C ILE A 277 -6.90 40.47 -16.35
N PHE A 278 -8.21 40.24 -16.58
CA PHE A 278 -9.01 41.08 -17.42
C PHE A 278 -9.44 42.35 -16.68
N LYS A 279 -9.09 43.50 -17.24
CA LYS A 279 -9.52 44.81 -16.77
C LYS A 279 -10.45 45.42 -17.80
N LEU A 280 -11.63 45.82 -17.36
CA LEU A 280 -12.53 46.60 -18.18
C LEU A 280 -12.34 48.07 -17.84
N ILE A 281 -11.83 48.83 -18.82
CA ILE A 281 -11.67 50.27 -18.73
C ILE A 281 -12.77 50.90 -19.60
N TYR A 282 -13.54 51.78 -19.03
CA TYR A 282 -14.49 52.52 -19.81
C TYR A 282 -14.30 54.03 -19.67
N LEU A 283 -14.43 54.72 -20.80
CA LEU A 283 -14.35 56.16 -20.87
C LEU A 283 -15.77 56.73 -20.80
N PRO A 284 -16.12 57.49 -19.78
CA PRO A 284 -17.41 58.16 -19.73
C PRO A 284 -17.43 59.37 -20.69
N LEU A 285 -18.53 59.53 -21.36
CA LEU A 285 -18.78 60.73 -22.18
C LEU A 285 -19.61 61.71 -21.41
N ASP A 286 -19.02 62.87 -21.12
CA ASP A 286 -19.73 63.98 -20.48
C ASP A 286 -20.77 64.61 -21.43
N THR A 287 -21.95 64.87 -20.91
CA THR A 287 -22.98 65.66 -21.61
C THR A 287 -22.74 67.19 -21.44
N VAL A 288 -23.21 67.91 -22.37
CA VAL A 288 -23.14 69.40 -22.29
C VAL A 288 -24.13 69.89 -21.23
N ASN A 289 -23.67 70.73 -20.30
CA ASN A 289 -24.46 71.21 -19.13
C ASN A 289 -25.73 71.98 -19.48
N SER A 290 -25.92 72.28 -20.76
CA SER A 290 -27.11 73.01 -21.27
C SER A 290 -27.77 72.28 -22.43
N ALA A 291 -27.55 70.98 -22.54
CA ALA A 291 -28.09 70.14 -23.60
C ALA A 291 -29.64 70.12 -23.57
N LYS A 292 -30.25 70.41 -24.69
CA LYS A 292 -31.71 70.32 -24.86
C LYS A 292 -32.15 68.89 -25.14
N ASP A 293 -31.26 68.10 -25.71
CA ASP A 293 -31.42 66.65 -25.99
C ASP A 293 -30.45 65.81 -25.22
N SER A 294 -30.88 64.60 -24.87
CA SER A 294 -30.05 63.65 -24.05
C SER A 294 -28.80 63.09 -24.77
N ASP A 295 -28.66 63.39 -26.08
CA ASP A 295 -27.57 62.88 -26.93
C ASP A 295 -26.51 63.93 -27.25
N GLU A 296 -26.56 65.12 -26.63
CA GLU A 296 -25.54 66.16 -26.79
C GLU A 296 -24.35 65.90 -25.84
N PHE A 297 -23.31 65.27 -26.39
CA PHE A 297 -22.03 65.02 -25.66
C PHE A 297 -21.02 66.14 -25.94
N LYS A 298 -20.14 66.41 -24.98
CA LYS A 298 -19.06 67.40 -25.14
C LYS A 298 -18.01 67.00 -26.19
N VAL A 299 -17.88 65.69 -26.47
CA VAL A 299 -17.02 65.14 -27.50
C VAL A 299 -17.89 64.21 -28.35
N SER A 300 -17.73 64.25 -29.67
CA SER A 300 -18.50 63.35 -30.55
C SER A 300 -18.15 61.88 -30.19
N PRO A 301 -19.16 60.99 -30.05
CA PRO A 301 -18.94 59.59 -29.69
C PRO A 301 -17.93 58.90 -30.59
N ASP A 302 -17.95 59.14 -31.89
CA ASP A 302 -17.05 58.55 -32.89
C ASP A 302 -15.58 58.94 -32.64
N LEU A 303 -15.34 60.19 -32.27
CA LEU A 303 -14.00 60.68 -31.97
C LEU A 303 -13.48 60.08 -30.66
N ALA A 304 -14.34 59.97 -29.65
CA ALA A 304 -14.01 59.35 -28.39
C ALA A 304 -13.65 57.85 -28.57
N VAL A 305 -14.42 57.13 -29.39
CA VAL A 305 -14.14 55.71 -29.71
C VAL A 305 -12.83 55.59 -30.48
N GLN A 306 -12.52 56.47 -31.42
CA GLN A 306 -11.23 56.43 -32.13
C GLN A 306 -10.03 56.68 -31.22
N TYR A 307 -10.08 57.64 -30.33
CA TYR A 307 -9.03 57.89 -29.35
C TYR A 307 -8.89 56.71 -28.36
N PHE A 308 -10.00 56.15 -27.91
CA PHE A 308 -10.00 55.05 -26.97
C PHE A 308 -9.46 53.78 -27.61
N ASN A 309 -9.83 53.46 -28.84
CA ASN A 309 -9.29 52.30 -29.57
C ASN A 309 -7.79 52.46 -29.82
N ARG A 310 -7.30 53.66 -30.12
CA ARG A 310 -5.90 53.93 -30.30
C ARG A 310 -5.09 53.73 -28.99
N ILE A 311 -5.67 54.08 -27.85
CA ILE A 311 -5.07 53.82 -26.54
C ILE A 311 -5.07 52.31 -26.23
N LEU A 312 -6.13 51.59 -26.59
CA LEU A 312 -6.21 50.13 -26.40
C LEU A 312 -5.20 49.41 -27.29
N GLU A 313 -5.01 49.82 -28.53
CA GLU A 313 -4.10 49.14 -29.47
C GLU A 313 -2.63 49.45 -29.19
N ASP A 314 -2.28 50.69 -28.81
CA ASP A 314 -0.90 51.13 -28.71
C ASP A 314 -0.32 51.01 -27.27
N ALA A 315 -1.15 51.00 -26.24
CA ALA A 315 -0.66 51.18 -24.85
C ALA A 315 -1.09 50.09 -23.86
N LEU A 316 -2.02 49.21 -24.20
CA LEU A 316 -2.56 48.24 -23.24
C LEU A 316 -2.28 46.78 -23.65
N PRO A 317 -2.06 45.88 -22.64
CA PRO A 317 -1.90 44.45 -22.93
C PRO A 317 -3.16 43.83 -23.53
N PRO A 318 -3.03 42.71 -24.27
CA PRO A 318 -4.15 42.08 -25.01
C PRO A 318 -5.31 41.58 -24.11
N TYR A 319 -5.14 41.62 -22.79
CA TYR A 319 -6.14 41.17 -21.81
C TYR A 319 -7.00 42.31 -21.26
N VAL A 320 -6.86 43.54 -21.78
CA VAL A 320 -7.64 44.68 -21.35
C VAL A 320 -8.67 45.01 -22.43
N SER A 321 -9.93 44.92 -22.09
CA SER A 321 -11.04 45.35 -22.95
C SER A 321 -11.56 46.70 -22.49
N GLY A 322 -12.09 47.47 -23.40
CA GLY A 322 -12.63 48.76 -23.06
C GLY A 322 -13.86 49.14 -23.88
N GLY A 323 -14.60 50.10 -23.38
CA GLY A 323 -15.76 50.63 -24.03
C GLY A 323 -15.98 52.11 -23.68
N VAL A 324 -16.79 52.78 -24.50
CA VAL A 324 -17.21 54.16 -24.26
C VAL A 324 -18.65 54.14 -23.80
N ILE A 325 -18.92 54.73 -22.63
CA ILE A 325 -20.25 54.71 -22.00
C ILE A 325 -20.64 56.16 -21.65
N PRO A 326 -21.91 56.60 -21.86
CA PRO A 326 -22.38 57.86 -21.38
C PRO A 326 -22.34 57.90 -19.83
N GLY A 327 -21.67 58.87 -19.25
CA GLY A 327 -21.57 59.00 -17.79
C GLY A 327 -20.50 60.00 -17.37
N ALA A 328 -20.48 60.36 -16.11
CA ALA A 328 -19.70 61.49 -15.59
C ALA A 328 -18.32 61.16 -15.02
N GLU A 329 -17.92 59.89 -14.86
CA GLU A 329 -16.64 59.53 -14.25
C GLU A 329 -15.98 58.32 -14.86
N LEU A 330 -14.66 58.34 -15.03
CA LEU A 330 -13.86 57.19 -15.47
C LEU A 330 -13.84 56.16 -14.35
N LYS A 331 -14.43 54.97 -14.60
CA LYS A 331 -14.43 53.89 -13.65
C LYS A 331 -13.77 52.66 -14.26
N THR A 332 -12.96 52.02 -13.49
CA THR A 332 -12.41 50.68 -13.77
C THR A 332 -13.21 49.65 -13.01
N ILE A 333 -13.66 48.63 -13.67
CA ILE A 333 -14.22 47.45 -13.02
C ILE A 333 -13.07 46.46 -12.87
N ASP A 334 -12.58 46.34 -11.64
CA ASP A 334 -11.64 45.31 -11.25
C ASP A 334 -12.42 44.08 -10.81
N PHE A 335 -12.24 42.99 -11.51
CA PHE A 335 -12.83 41.69 -11.15
C PHE A 335 -12.07 41.01 -9.98
N ASN A 336 -11.07 41.70 -9.41
CA ASN A 336 -10.14 41.18 -8.43
C ASN A 336 -10.68 41.12 -6.98
N GLN A 337 -11.89 41.56 -6.68
CA GLN A 337 -12.44 41.57 -5.32
C GLN A 337 -12.78 40.15 -4.77
N SER A 338 -12.73 39.12 -5.62
CA SER A 338 -13.10 37.75 -5.24
C SER A 338 -11.89 36.81 -5.01
N ALA A 339 -10.68 37.19 -5.48
CA ALA A 339 -9.54 36.28 -5.49
C ALA A 339 -9.02 35.87 -4.09
N ASP A 340 -9.06 36.75 -3.11
CA ASP A 340 -8.61 36.44 -1.75
C ASP A 340 -9.54 35.45 -1.02
N ASN A 341 -10.84 35.45 -1.34
CA ASN A 341 -11.80 34.50 -0.76
C ASN A 341 -11.74 33.11 -1.42
N ASP A 342 -11.35 33.03 -2.70
CA ASP A 342 -11.35 31.77 -3.45
C ASP A 342 -10.13 30.91 -3.13
N ILE A 343 -8.97 31.51 -2.83
CA ILE A 343 -7.77 30.80 -2.34
C ILE A 343 -8.11 30.07 -1.03
N ASN A 344 -8.86 30.72 -0.14
CA ASN A 344 -9.31 30.08 1.09
C ASN A 344 -10.30 28.93 0.85
N ARG A 345 -11.12 28.96 -0.22
CA ARG A 345 -12.10 27.90 -0.52
C ARG A 345 -11.43 26.60 -0.98
N VAL A 346 -10.46 26.67 -1.89
CA VAL A 346 -9.71 25.49 -2.34
C VAL A 346 -8.93 24.89 -1.19
N GLN A 347 -8.26 25.72 -0.38
CA GLN A 347 -7.54 25.26 0.79
C GLN A 347 -8.50 24.63 1.82
N THR A 348 -9.61 25.26 2.13
CA THR A 348 -10.63 24.73 3.04
C THR A 348 -11.22 23.41 2.51
N ALA A 349 -11.48 23.31 1.21
CA ALA A 349 -11.96 22.06 0.60
C ALA A 349 -10.92 20.94 0.70
N THR A 350 -9.65 21.26 0.44
CA THR A 350 -8.54 20.30 0.60
C THR A 350 -8.40 19.85 2.05
N ASP A 351 -8.42 20.78 2.98
CA ASP A 351 -8.33 20.52 4.42
C ASP A 351 -9.50 19.63 4.89
N ASN A 352 -10.73 19.88 4.40
CA ASN A 352 -11.89 19.07 4.71
C ASN A 352 -11.78 17.64 4.16
N ILE A 353 -11.23 17.47 2.96
CA ILE A 353 -10.99 16.13 2.39
C ILE A 353 -10.02 15.37 3.28
N TYR A 354 -8.92 15.99 3.63
CA TYR A 354 -7.93 15.37 4.49
C TYR A 354 -8.46 15.10 5.90
N ALA A 355 -9.26 15.97 6.47
CA ALA A 355 -9.87 15.76 7.77
C ALA A 355 -10.87 14.60 7.80
N THR A 356 -11.58 14.37 6.69
CA THR A 356 -12.62 13.33 6.59
C THR A 356 -12.12 12.00 6.01
N SER A 357 -11.02 12.01 5.27
CA SER A 357 -10.45 10.81 4.65
C SER A 357 -9.58 9.98 5.58
N GLY A 358 -9.36 10.45 6.82
CA GLY A 358 -8.46 9.80 7.76
C GLY A 358 -6.97 10.00 7.43
N GLY A 359 -6.56 9.95 6.17
CA GLY A 359 -5.17 10.20 5.73
C GLY A 359 -4.69 11.65 5.87
N GLY A 360 -5.59 12.55 6.28
CA GLY A 360 -5.36 13.99 6.23
C GLY A 360 -4.35 14.53 7.22
N ALA A 361 -4.25 13.91 8.37
CA ALA A 361 -3.37 14.45 9.39
C ALA A 361 -1.88 14.23 9.08
N VAL A 362 -1.50 13.19 8.34
CA VAL A 362 -0.11 13.00 7.87
C VAL A 362 0.22 13.95 6.74
N LEU A 363 -0.75 14.20 5.86
CA LEU A 363 -0.56 15.05 4.69
C LEU A 363 -0.77 16.54 5.03
N ASN A 364 -1.46 16.85 6.14
CA ASN A 364 -1.72 18.22 6.57
C ASN A 364 -1.34 18.44 8.06
N VAL A 365 -0.08 18.67 8.30
CA VAL A 365 0.54 18.85 9.64
C VAL A 365 -0.08 19.98 10.46
N ARG A 366 -0.92 20.85 9.87
CA ARG A 366 -1.52 22.02 10.52
C ARG A 366 -2.46 21.71 11.67
N TYR A 367 -3.07 20.52 11.70
CA TYR A 367 -4.10 20.15 12.70
C TYR A 367 -3.57 19.38 13.91
N LEU A 368 -2.30 18.96 13.90
CA LEU A 368 -1.73 18.15 14.97
C LEU A 368 -0.80 18.96 15.86
N ASN A 369 -1.36 19.48 16.94
CA ASN A 369 -0.62 20.30 17.90
C ASN A 369 0.25 19.49 18.88
N SER A 370 0.20 18.15 18.86
CA SER A 370 0.99 17.31 19.74
C SER A 370 1.42 15.99 19.09
N ILE A 371 2.65 15.55 19.39
CA ILE A 371 3.20 14.27 18.96
C ILE A 371 2.31 13.10 19.42
N TYR A 372 1.70 13.23 20.60
CA TYR A 372 0.81 12.19 21.12
C TYR A 372 -0.48 12.04 20.30
N ALA A 373 -1.11 13.17 19.95
CA ALA A 373 -2.29 13.17 19.09
C ALA A 373 -1.99 12.56 17.71
N PHE A 374 -0.80 12.88 17.16
CA PHE A 374 -0.32 12.29 15.91
C PHE A 374 -0.15 10.77 16.01
N LYS A 375 0.49 10.26 17.07
CA LYS A 375 0.66 8.81 17.28
C LYS A 375 -0.66 8.09 17.45
N MET A 376 -1.62 8.67 18.19
CA MET A 376 -2.95 8.09 18.36
C MET A 376 -3.72 8.00 17.05
N TRP A 377 -3.74 9.09 16.31
CA TRP A 377 -4.36 9.14 15.00
C TRP A 377 -3.72 8.11 14.04
N LEU A 378 -2.40 8.02 13.99
CA LEU A 378 -1.68 7.07 13.14
C LEU A 378 -2.03 5.62 13.48
N ARG A 379 -2.28 5.31 14.76
CA ARG A 379 -2.77 3.99 15.20
C ARG A 379 -4.19 3.71 14.71
N GLU A 380 -5.09 4.70 14.75
CA GLU A 380 -6.46 4.55 14.25
C GLU A 380 -6.46 4.31 12.75
N GLU A 381 -5.67 5.06 11.98
CA GLU A 381 -5.53 4.85 10.54
C GLU A 381 -4.88 3.50 10.19
N SER A 382 -3.87 3.10 10.97
CA SER A 382 -3.29 1.76 10.81
C SER A 382 -4.30 0.66 11.11
N ALA A 383 -5.14 0.82 12.12
CA ALA A 383 -6.22 -0.12 12.42
C ALA A 383 -7.26 -0.15 11.30
N PHE A 384 -7.67 1.02 10.78
CA PHE A 384 -8.59 1.11 9.64
C PHE A 384 -8.09 0.32 8.44
N ALA A 385 -6.80 0.41 8.10
CA ALA A 385 -6.22 -0.33 6.98
C ALA A 385 -6.02 -1.81 7.30
N LEU A 386 -5.42 -2.14 8.45
CA LEU A 386 -4.90 -3.48 8.75
C LEU A 386 -5.97 -4.44 9.29
N ASP A 387 -6.96 -3.97 10.06
CA ASP A 387 -7.90 -4.85 10.74
C ASP A 387 -8.76 -5.70 9.79
N PRO A 388 -9.29 -5.17 8.67
CA PRO A 388 -10.09 -5.99 7.77
C PRO A 388 -9.24 -6.93 6.89
N LEU A 389 -8.00 -6.58 6.56
CA LEU A 389 -7.20 -7.29 5.56
C LEU A 389 -6.13 -8.20 6.15
N MET A 390 -5.51 -7.85 7.29
CA MET A 390 -4.45 -8.68 7.89
C MET A 390 -4.90 -10.11 8.24
N PRO A 391 -6.10 -10.34 8.80
CA PRO A 391 -6.58 -11.71 9.01
C PRO A 391 -6.72 -12.51 7.72
N GLN A 392 -7.20 -11.88 6.64
CA GLN A 392 -7.35 -12.50 5.32
C GLN A 392 -5.97 -12.81 4.71
N LEU A 393 -5.03 -11.88 4.79
CA LEU A 393 -3.65 -12.08 4.32
C LEU A 393 -2.94 -13.20 5.09
N GLN A 394 -3.16 -13.28 6.39
CA GLN A 394 -2.65 -14.38 7.22
C GLN A 394 -3.29 -15.71 6.84
N GLY A 395 -4.60 -15.72 6.65
CA GLY A 395 -5.35 -16.89 6.20
C GLY A 395 -4.88 -17.39 4.85
N LEU A 396 -4.80 -16.49 3.88
CA LEU A 396 -4.29 -16.74 2.53
C LEU A 396 -2.87 -17.33 2.57
N THR A 397 -1.97 -16.71 3.32
CA THR A 397 -0.58 -17.19 3.43
C THR A 397 -0.50 -18.60 4.00
N ASN A 398 -1.20 -18.87 5.11
CA ASN A 398 -1.20 -20.18 5.73
C ASN A 398 -1.88 -21.23 4.83
N ARG A 399 -2.90 -20.87 4.06
CA ARG A 399 -3.57 -21.74 3.09
C ARG A 399 -2.62 -22.10 1.95
N ILE A 400 -1.93 -21.11 1.36
CA ILE A 400 -0.93 -21.35 0.31
C ILE A 400 0.17 -22.29 0.82
N LEU A 401 0.71 -22.02 2.00
CA LEU A 401 1.73 -22.90 2.61
C LEU A 401 1.21 -24.32 2.81
N GLY A 402 -0.08 -24.49 3.12
CA GLY A 402 -0.71 -25.81 3.27
C GLY A 402 -0.74 -26.62 1.98
N TYR A 403 -0.74 -25.97 0.82
CA TYR A 403 -0.66 -26.65 -0.49
C TYR A 403 0.78 -26.92 -0.94
N GLU A 404 1.70 -26.00 -0.65
CA GLU A 404 3.07 -26.06 -1.17
C GLU A 404 4.03 -26.85 -0.26
N VAL A 405 3.77 -26.89 1.04
CA VAL A 405 4.65 -27.52 2.04
C VAL A 405 3.92 -28.64 2.74
N SER A 406 4.56 -29.83 2.81
CA SER A 406 3.92 -31.04 3.38
C SER A 406 3.51 -30.89 4.85
N ASN A 407 4.29 -30.15 5.65
CA ASN A 407 4.00 -29.86 7.04
C ASN A 407 4.36 -28.39 7.32
N PRO A 408 3.53 -27.44 6.92
CA PRO A 408 3.86 -26.03 7.03
C PRO A 408 3.91 -25.58 8.48
N SER A 409 4.85 -24.70 8.79
CA SER A 409 4.83 -23.93 10.03
C SER A 409 3.80 -22.82 9.93
N LYS A 410 3.22 -22.44 11.09
CA LYS A 410 2.20 -21.39 11.12
C LYS A 410 2.83 -20.01 11.01
N VAL A 411 2.36 -19.22 10.08
CA VAL A 411 2.70 -17.80 9.94
C VAL A 411 1.67 -16.95 10.66
N THR A 412 2.13 -16.01 11.46
CA THR A 412 1.31 -15.01 12.15
C THR A 412 1.87 -13.63 11.86
N TYR A 413 1.08 -12.74 11.28
CA TYR A 413 1.48 -11.37 11.02
C TYR A 413 1.25 -10.48 12.25
N PHE A 414 2.16 -9.54 12.48
CA PHE A 414 1.94 -8.49 13.47
C PHE A 414 1.02 -7.42 12.88
N LYS A 415 0.02 -6.99 13.68
CA LYS A 415 -0.87 -5.88 13.30
C LYS A 415 -0.20 -4.54 13.57
N VAL A 416 0.89 -4.28 12.88
CA VAL A 416 1.65 -3.03 12.96
C VAL A 416 1.99 -2.55 11.57
N SER A 417 2.02 -1.23 11.39
CA SER A 417 2.47 -0.61 10.16
C SER A 417 3.93 -0.17 10.29
N PRO A 418 4.65 0.11 9.19
CA PRO A 418 5.98 0.72 9.23
C PRO A 418 6.04 2.01 10.03
N TYR A 419 4.90 2.69 10.22
CA TYR A 419 4.80 3.92 11.00
C TYR A 419 4.58 3.69 12.51
N THR A 420 4.20 2.48 12.92
CA THR A 420 3.86 2.15 14.32
C THR A 420 4.69 0.97 14.86
N VAL A 421 5.61 0.45 14.07
CA VAL A 421 6.43 -0.72 14.41
C VAL A 421 7.38 -0.46 15.57
N ASP A 422 7.87 0.77 15.74
CA ASP A 422 8.85 1.12 16.77
C ASP A 422 8.37 0.80 18.18
N ASP A 423 7.10 1.11 18.50
CA ASP A 423 6.51 0.84 19.81
C ASP A 423 6.48 -0.68 20.14
N LEU A 424 6.32 -1.53 19.12
CA LEU A 424 6.36 -2.99 19.30
C LEU A 424 7.81 -3.50 19.36
N ALA A 425 8.67 -2.95 18.53
CA ALA A 425 10.10 -3.31 18.51
C ALA A 425 10.78 -2.99 19.85
N GLU A 426 10.51 -1.83 20.45
CA GLU A 426 11.01 -1.46 21.77
C GLU A 426 10.52 -2.43 22.86
N LYS A 427 9.25 -2.81 22.84
CA LYS A 427 8.68 -3.79 23.79
C LYS A 427 9.31 -5.17 23.63
N LEU A 428 9.51 -5.63 22.39
CA LEU A 428 10.15 -6.91 22.12
C LEU A 428 11.63 -6.87 22.51
N LEU A 429 12.35 -5.77 22.24
CA LEU A 429 13.73 -5.60 22.66
C LEU A 429 13.85 -5.68 24.20
N SER A 430 13.00 -4.96 24.91
CA SER A 430 12.95 -5.02 26.38
C SER A 430 12.66 -6.43 26.86
N ALA A 431 11.70 -7.13 26.25
CA ALA A 431 11.37 -8.51 26.61
C ALA A 431 12.53 -9.48 26.27
N CYS A 432 13.26 -9.27 25.18
CA CYS A 432 14.46 -10.05 24.85
C CYS A 432 15.57 -9.94 25.90
N GLN A 433 15.73 -8.76 26.53
CA GLN A 433 16.67 -8.55 27.62
C GLN A 433 16.34 -9.40 28.85
N TYR A 434 15.06 -9.65 29.08
CA TYR A 434 14.58 -10.52 30.17
C TYR A 434 14.35 -11.98 29.74
N SER A 435 14.81 -12.38 28.56
CA SER A 435 14.68 -13.74 28.00
C SER A 435 13.24 -14.23 27.80
N PHE A 436 12.25 -13.34 27.71
CA PHE A 436 10.85 -13.67 27.51
C PHE A 436 10.40 -13.65 26.05
N ALA A 437 11.19 -13.07 25.15
CA ALA A 437 10.73 -12.81 23.82
C ALA A 437 11.45 -13.65 22.76
N ASP A 438 10.81 -13.64 21.63
CA ASP A 438 11.21 -14.25 20.40
C ASP A 438 12.19 -13.32 19.64
N ARG A 439 13.48 -13.64 19.72
CA ARG A 439 14.54 -12.86 19.09
C ARG A 439 14.40 -12.79 17.57
N LEU A 440 13.92 -13.89 16.97
CA LEU A 440 13.70 -13.94 15.53
C LEU A 440 12.57 -12.98 15.10
N ALA A 441 11.49 -12.92 15.90
CA ALA A 441 10.41 -11.98 15.64
C ALA A 441 10.85 -10.50 15.75
N TYR A 442 11.78 -10.19 16.68
CA TYR A 442 12.39 -8.86 16.74
C TYR A 442 13.15 -8.51 15.45
N GLN A 443 13.93 -9.45 14.92
CA GLN A 443 14.67 -9.25 13.66
C GLN A 443 13.73 -9.04 12.46
N THR A 444 12.59 -9.73 12.42
CA THR A 444 11.60 -9.50 11.35
C THR A 444 10.98 -8.11 11.42
N LEU A 445 10.81 -7.52 12.61
CA LEU A 445 10.37 -6.13 12.76
C LEU A 445 11.42 -5.10 12.31
N LEU A 446 12.71 -5.48 12.31
CA LEU A 446 13.78 -4.66 11.74
C LEU A 446 13.89 -4.79 10.21
N GLY A 447 13.07 -5.62 9.58
CA GLY A 447 12.99 -5.80 8.13
C GLY A 447 13.81 -6.96 7.58
N PHE A 448 14.46 -7.77 8.43
CA PHE A 448 15.21 -8.97 8.01
C PHE A 448 14.27 -10.18 7.93
N SER A 449 14.41 -10.99 6.88
CA SER A 449 13.70 -12.26 6.84
C SER A 449 14.32 -13.26 7.85
N GLU A 450 13.55 -14.27 8.23
CA GLU A 450 14.01 -15.30 9.16
C GLU A 450 15.24 -16.04 8.62
N LYS A 451 15.25 -16.29 7.31
CA LYS A 451 16.36 -16.97 6.62
C LYS A 451 17.59 -16.09 6.53
N GLU A 452 17.46 -14.81 6.21
CA GLU A 452 18.57 -13.85 6.23
C GLU A 452 19.18 -13.72 7.62
N THR A 453 18.35 -13.65 8.66
CA THR A 453 18.82 -13.61 10.06
C THR A 453 19.64 -14.84 10.40
N MET A 454 19.16 -16.04 10.06
CA MET A 454 19.88 -17.29 10.33
C MET A 454 21.17 -17.38 9.51
N ALA A 455 21.15 -16.94 8.25
CA ALA A 455 22.34 -16.92 7.40
C ALA A 455 23.38 -15.92 7.91
N SER A 456 22.97 -14.73 8.34
CA SER A 456 23.86 -13.73 8.94
C SER A 456 24.50 -14.24 10.23
N LEU A 457 23.72 -14.84 11.12
CA LEU A 457 24.24 -15.45 12.35
C LEU A 457 25.26 -16.57 12.07
N TYR A 458 24.99 -17.41 11.08
CA TYR A 458 25.93 -18.46 10.66
C TYR A 458 27.20 -17.84 10.07
N MET A 459 27.07 -16.84 9.20
CA MET A 459 28.20 -16.13 8.62
C MET A 459 29.10 -15.50 9.69
N GLU A 460 28.50 -14.79 10.65
CA GLU A 460 29.24 -14.09 11.70
C GLU A 460 29.94 -15.04 12.69
N ASN A 461 29.22 -16.07 13.14
CA ASN A 461 29.74 -16.95 14.20
C ASN A 461 30.62 -18.06 13.66
N GLU A 462 30.25 -18.67 12.51
CA GLU A 462 30.93 -19.88 12.03
C GLU A 462 31.92 -19.60 10.89
N LEU A 463 31.56 -18.73 9.93
CA LEU A 463 32.40 -18.45 8.78
C LEU A 463 33.47 -17.41 9.07
N LEU A 464 33.12 -16.34 9.74
CA LEU A 464 34.01 -15.21 10.03
C LEU A 464 34.64 -15.32 11.43
N GLY A 465 34.05 -16.10 12.34
CA GLY A 465 34.53 -16.23 13.71
C GLY A 465 34.60 -14.91 14.46
N LEU A 466 33.64 -13.98 14.19
CA LEU A 466 33.64 -12.65 14.77
C LEU A 466 33.68 -12.65 16.31
N PRO A 467 33.03 -13.60 17.03
CA PRO A 467 33.14 -13.67 18.49
C PRO A 467 34.58 -13.82 19.01
N ASP A 468 35.45 -14.46 18.22
CA ASP A 468 36.86 -14.66 18.59
C ASP A 468 37.75 -13.44 18.27
N ILE A 469 37.31 -12.61 17.32
CA ILE A 469 38.04 -11.43 16.83
C ILE A 469 37.58 -10.15 17.54
N MET A 470 36.26 -10.02 17.79
CA MET A 470 35.67 -8.86 18.42
C MET A 470 35.48 -9.06 19.91
N GLN A 471 36.09 -8.18 20.70
CA GLN A 471 35.74 -8.09 22.11
C GLN A 471 34.34 -7.48 22.26
N PHE A 472 33.36 -8.33 22.60
CA PHE A 472 32.03 -7.82 22.92
C PHE A 472 32.10 -6.92 24.17
N PRO A 473 31.43 -5.78 24.17
CA PRO A 473 31.35 -4.97 25.38
C PRO A 473 30.72 -5.82 26.49
N LEU A 474 31.31 -5.80 27.66
CA LEU A 474 30.80 -6.49 28.85
C LEU A 474 29.38 -5.99 29.15
N VAL A 475 28.39 -6.80 28.85
CA VAL A 475 26.98 -6.39 28.84
C VAL A 475 26.40 -6.28 30.25
N SER A 476 27.00 -6.85 31.25
CA SER A 476 26.66 -6.66 32.67
C SER A 476 27.51 -7.52 33.56
N SER A 477 27.75 -7.12 34.81
CA SER A 477 28.39 -7.90 35.87
C SER A 477 27.64 -9.21 36.23
N TYR A 478 26.48 -9.48 35.62
CA TYR A 478 25.71 -10.71 35.84
C TYR A 478 26.02 -11.85 34.85
N THR A 479 26.80 -11.58 33.78
CA THR A 479 27.02 -12.57 32.69
C THR A 479 28.37 -13.32 32.79
N THR A 480 29.14 -13.12 33.82
CA THR A 480 30.46 -13.75 33.98
C THR A 480 30.43 -15.11 34.69
N SER A 481 29.29 -15.76 34.83
CA SER A 481 29.19 -17.00 35.61
C SER A 481 29.10 -18.29 34.79
N ASN A 482 29.79 -18.38 33.63
CA ASN A 482 29.82 -19.68 32.93
C ASN A 482 31.15 -20.08 32.29
N THR A 483 32.26 -19.66 32.85
CA THR A 483 33.57 -20.28 32.60
C THR A 483 34.13 -20.73 33.92
N GLY A 484 34.35 -22.03 34.01
CA GLY A 484 34.67 -22.79 35.20
C GLY A 484 35.69 -22.19 36.15
N ASP A 485 35.51 -22.52 37.41
CA ASP A 485 36.44 -22.33 38.53
C ASP A 485 37.00 -20.93 38.76
N SER A 486 36.12 -19.96 38.96
CA SER A 486 36.47 -18.80 39.77
C SER A 486 35.34 -18.53 40.76
N GLU A 487 35.64 -18.55 42.03
CA GLU A 487 34.74 -18.17 43.11
C GLU A 487 34.11 -16.81 42.79
N VAL A 488 32.80 -16.79 42.50
CA VAL A 488 32.04 -15.59 42.22
C VAL A 488 31.74 -14.90 43.53
N GLY A 489 32.53 -13.94 43.87
CA GLY A 489 32.35 -13.10 45.03
C GLY A 489 33.36 -11.95 45.04
N ARG A 490 33.04 -10.89 45.76
CA ARG A 490 34.03 -9.88 46.11
C ARG A 490 35.21 -10.61 46.77
N PRO A 491 36.46 -10.34 46.34
CA PRO A 491 37.61 -10.95 46.98
C PRO A 491 37.47 -10.86 48.51
N GLU A 492 37.65 -11.97 49.19
CA GLU A 492 37.65 -11.95 50.66
C GLU A 492 38.75 -11.01 51.09
N THR A 493 38.37 -9.98 51.80
CA THR A 493 39.31 -9.09 52.45
C THR A 493 39.83 -9.80 53.68
N ASP A 494 41.15 -9.84 53.87
CA ASP A 494 41.76 -10.47 55.03
C ASP A 494 41.19 -9.91 56.34
N ASP A 495 41.07 -10.76 57.34
CA ASP A 495 40.43 -10.42 58.62
C ASP A 495 41.08 -9.21 59.30
N ASP A 496 42.36 -8.96 59.01
CA ASP A 496 43.14 -7.82 59.53
C ASP A 496 42.83 -6.48 58.84
N GLU A 497 42.18 -6.50 57.68
CA GLU A 497 41.79 -5.31 56.93
C GLU A 497 40.28 -4.99 57.07
N LEU A 498 39.51 -5.80 57.80
CA LEU A 498 38.10 -5.54 58.06
C LEU A 498 37.89 -4.50 59.14
N THR A 499 37.00 -3.56 58.87
CA THR A 499 36.50 -2.63 59.90
C THR A 499 35.72 -3.42 60.98
N ASP A 500 35.66 -2.86 62.22
CA ASP A 500 34.90 -3.44 63.35
C ASP A 500 33.46 -3.85 62.97
N SER A 501 32.85 -3.17 62.06
CA SER A 501 31.53 -3.47 61.52
C SER A 501 31.55 -4.70 60.59
N GLY A 502 32.60 -4.85 59.80
CA GLY A 502 32.82 -6.00 58.90
C GLY A 502 33.08 -7.29 59.65
N GLN A 503 33.90 -7.23 60.69
CA GLN A 503 34.21 -8.36 61.59
C GLN A 503 32.98 -8.88 62.36
N ARG A 504 32.08 -7.97 62.82
CA ARG A 504 30.81 -8.33 63.46
C ARG A 504 29.81 -9.00 62.54
N THR A 505 29.86 -8.70 61.22
CA THR A 505 28.97 -9.30 60.24
C THR A 505 29.44 -10.70 59.80
N ARG A 506 30.75 -10.94 59.81
CA ARG A 506 31.38 -12.22 59.44
C ARG A 506 31.23 -13.27 60.54
N ASN A 507 31.17 -12.85 61.79
CA ASN A 507 31.05 -13.71 62.96
C ASN A 507 29.58 -13.97 63.42
N LYS A 508 28.60 -13.68 62.56
CA LYS A 508 27.21 -14.04 62.75
C LYS A 508 26.83 -15.15 61.77
#